data_6f162c39849c9481db62fd1d258b8ce3
#
_entry.id   6f162c39849c9481db62fd1d258b8ce3
#
_cell.length_a   1.000
_cell.length_b   1.000
_cell.length_c   1.000
_cell.angle_alpha   90.00
_cell.angle_beta   90.00
_cell.angle_gamma   90.00
#
_symmetry.space_group_name_H-M   'P 1'
#
loop_
_entity.id
_entity.type
_entity.pdbx_description
1 polymer ?
#
loop_
_entity_poly.entity_id
_entity_poly.type
_entity_poly.pdbx_seq_one_letter_code
_entity_poly.pdbx_strand_id
1 'polypeptide(L)' 'MELHEPAPVYEKIIHYDEVKETQVRLTVSTFRGIEYLHLRKYYLAFTEEWLPSPEGIAMELDFD' A
#
# COMPACT_ATOMS: atom_id res chain seq x y z
N MET A 1 -17.66 -6.94 12.07
CA MET A 1 -16.33 -7.51 12.17
C MET A 1 -15.33 -6.66 11.41
N GLU A 2 -14.26 -6.35 12.03
CA GLU A 2 -13.25 -5.54 11.39
C GLU A 2 -12.35 -6.37 10.51
N LEU A 3 -12.06 -5.83 9.35
CA LEU A 3 -11.02 -6.38 8.50
C LEU A 3 -9.71 -5.78 8.98
N HIS A 4 -8.91 -6.60 9.57
CA HIS A 4 -7.60 -6.15 10.01
C HIS A 4 -6.57 -6.39 8.94
N GLU A 5 -6.10 -5.31 8.36
CA GLU A 5 -4.89 -5.41 7.59
C GLU A 5 -3.75 -5.44 8.59
N PRO A 6 -2.75 -6.29 8.38
CA PRO A 6 -1.61 -6.31 9.28
C PRO A 6 -0.94 -4.94 9.27
N ALA A 7 -0.49 -4.52 10.43
CA ALA A 7 0.22 -3.26 10.55
C ALA A 7 1.46 -3.30 9.69
N PRO A 8 1.72 -2.26 8.89
CA PRO A 8 2.92 -2.25 8.08
C PRO A 8 4.17 -2.15 8.94
N VAL A 9 5.19 -2.96 8.62
CA VAL A 9 6.49 -2.84 9.25
C VAL A 9 7.37 -1.86 8.50
N TYR A 10 6.98 -1.52 7.27
CA TYR A 10 7.69 -0.57 6.44
C TYR A 10 6.73 0.00 5.41
N GLU A 11 6.78 1.30 5.22
CA GLU A 11 5.97 1.96 4.19
C GLU A 11 6.77 3.09 3.58
N LYS A 12 6.69 3.21 2.25
CA LYS A 12 7.37 4.26 1.53
C LYS A 12 6.57 4.65 0.29
N ILE A 13 6.51 5.95 0.04
CA ILE A 13 5.94 6.44 -1.22
C ILE A 13 7.04 6.35 -2.25
N ILE A 14 6.87 5.52 -3.27
CA ILE A 14 7.89 5.28 -4.28
C ILE A 14 7.64 6.04 -5.57
N HIS A 15 6.44 6.58 -5.73
CA HIS A 15 6.09 7.37 -6.90
C HIS A 15 5.00 8.36 -6.54
N TYR A 16 5.14 9.56 -7.06
CA TYR A 16 4.17 10.62 -6.84
C TYR A 16 3.94 11.34 -8.15
N ASP A 17 2.69 11.44 -8.57
CA ASP A 17 2.32 12.19 -9.77
C ASP A 17 1.49 13.38 -9.35
N GLU A 18 2.10 14.55 -9.42
CA GLU A 18 1.50 15.79 -8.97
C GLU A 18 0.34 16.22 -9.87
N VAL A 19 0.45 15.97 -11.16
CA VAL A 19 -0.57 16.35 -12.12
C VAL A 19 -1.82 15.51 -11.97
N LYS A 20 -1.65 14.21 -11.82
CA LYS A 20 -2.77 13.28 -11.66
C LYS A 20 -3.24 13.17 -10.22
N GLU A 21 -2.50 13.76 -9.30
CA GLU A 21 -2.77 13.67 -7.87
C GLU A 21 -2.88 12.22 -7.42
N THR A 22 -1.88 11.44 -7.80
CA THR A 22 -1.79 10.02 -7.43
C THR A 22 -0.42 9.71 -6.85
N GLN A 23 -0.36 8.65 -6.09
CA GLN A 23 0.91 8.17 -5.58
C GLN A 23 0.87 6.64 -5.50
N VAL A 24 2.04 6.03 -5.57
CA VAL A 24 2.18 4.60 -5.38
C VAL A 24 2.95 4.38 -4.08
N ARG A 25 2.38 3.57 -3.21
CA ARG A 25 3.01 3.24 -1.93
C ARG A 25 3.46 1.80 -1.92
N LEU A 26 4.67 1.62 -1.42
CA LEU A 26 5.23 0.31 -1.15
C LEU A 26 5.04 0.05 0.35
N THR A 27 4.43 -1.07 0.67
CA THR A 27 4.19 -1.45 2.06
C THR A 27 4.66 -2.87 2.27
N VAL A 28 5.42 -3.08 3.33
CA VAL A 28 5.80 -4.43 3.75
C VAL A 28 5.09 -4.70 5.06
N SER A 29 4.37 -5.81 5.12
CA SER A 29 3.64 -6.18 6.32
C SER A 29 3.87 -7.65 6.64
N THR A 30 3.62 -8.00 7.90
CA THR A 30 3.76 -9.38 8.37
C THR A 30 2.40 -9.87 8.85
N PHE A 31 2.01 -11.03 8.37
CA PHE A 31 0.76 -11.65 8.79
C PHE A 31 1.01 -13.14 9.01
N ARG A 32 0.79 -13.59 10.24
CA ARG A 32 1.01 -14.99 10.63
C ARG A 32 2.43 -15.50 10.30
N GLY A 33 3.42 -14.63 10.52
CA GLY A 33 4.81 -14.99 10.28
C GLY A 33 5.24 -14.94 8.83
N ILE A 34 4.35 -14.51 7.94
CA ILE A 34 4.66 -14.40 6.53
C ILE A 34 4.73 -12.92 6.15
N GLU A 35 5.78 -12.54 5.45
CA GLU A 35 5.94 -11.17 5.00
C GLU A 35 5.35 -10.99 3.62
N TYR A 36 4.64 -9.88 3.44
CA TYR A 36 4.00 -9.54 2.18
C TYR A 36 4.44 -8.17 1.73
N LEU A 37 4.68 -8.06 0.44
CA LEU A 37 4.97 -6.80 -0.21
C LEU A 37 3.71 -6.35 -0.94
N HIS A 38 3.31 -5.11 -0.69
CA HIS A 38 2.15 -4.51 -1.34
C HIS A 38 2.57 -3.28 -2.11
N LEU A 39 2.12 -3.17 -3.35
CA LEU A 39 2.22 -1.95 -4.12
C LEU A 39 0.80 -1.51 -4.40
N ARG A 40 0.44 -0.33 -3.96
CA ARG A 40 -0.92 0.16 -4.16
C ARG A 40 -0.90 1.61 -4.62
N LYS A 41 -1.75 1.91 -5.57
CA LYS A 41 -1.95 3.27 -6.04
C LYS A 41 -2.98 3.96 -5.16
N TYR A 42 -2.66 5.18 -4.76
CA TYR A 42 -3.55 6.03 -3.99
C TYR A 42 -3.90 7.26 -4.82
N TYR A 43 -5.05 7.81 -4.57
CA TYR A 43 -5.49 9.04 -5.22
C TYR A 43 -5.94 10.06 -4.18
N LEU A 44 -5.86 11.33 -4.55
CA LEU A 44 -6.27 12.41 -3.67
C LEU A 44 -7.77 12.68 -3.87
N ALA A 45 -8.52 12.54 -2.81
CA ALA A 45 -9.97 12.78 -2.83
C ALA A 45 -10.29 14.26 -2.65
N PHE A 46 -11.54 14.63 -2.87
CA PHE A 46 -12.00 16.00 -2.65
C PHE A 46 -11.82 16.47 -1.22
N THR A 47 -11.81 15.54 -0.28
CA THR A 47 -11.59 15.84 1.11
C THR A 47 -10.14 16.07 1.46
N GLU A 48 -9.26 16.03 0.47
CA GLU A 48 -7.81 16.14 0.62
C GLU A 48 -7.20 14.95 1.34
N GLU A 49 -7.90 13.83 1.35
CA GLU A 49 -7.39 12.60 1.90
C GLU A 49 -6.87 11.70 0.80
N TRP A 50 -5.78 11.01 1.07
CA TRP A 50 -5.26 10.00 0.16
C TRP A 50 -5.99 8.69 0.40
N LEU A 51 -6.70 8.22 -0.61
CA LEU A 51 -7.48 6.99 -0.53
C LEU A 51 -6.88 5.91 -1.42
N PRO A 52 -6.92 4.64 -0.96
CA PRO A 52 -6.42 3.55 -1.78
C PRO A 52 -7.36 3.30 -2.96
N SER A 53 -6.77 3.08 -4.13
CA SER A 53 -7.53 2.69 -5.30
C SER A 53 -7.62 1.15 -5.34
N PRO A 54 -8.52 0.60 -6.18
CA PRO A 54 -8.55 -0.84 -6.37
C PRO A 54 -7.32 -1.38 -7.12
N GLU A 55 -6.52 -0.49 -7.70
CA GLU A 55 -5.31 -0.89 -8.39
C GLU A 55 -4.19 -1.15 -7.41
N GLY A 56 -3.70 -2.36 -7.42
CA GLY A 56 -2.60 -2.72 -6.55
C GLY A 56 -2.23 -4.17 -6.73
N ILE A 57 -1.05 -4.52 -6.26
CA ILE A 57 -0.57 -5.88 -6.26
C ILE A 57 -0.02 -6.22 -4.88
N ALA A 58 -0.13 -7.47 -4.53
CA ALA A 58 0.43 -7.98 -3.30
C ALA A 58 1.11 -9.30 -3.60
N MET A 59 2.26 -9.52 -2.98
CA MET A 59 2.98 -10.77 -3.15
C MET A 59 3.63 -11.17 -1.85
N GLU A 60 3.76 -12.46 -1.65
CA GLU A 60 4.49 -12.99 -0.53
C GLU A 60 5.98 -12.85 -0.80
N LEU A 61 6.70 -12.36 0.20
CA LEU A 61 8.15 -12.27 0.10
C LEU A 61 8.76 -13.59 0.53
N ASP A 62 9.51 -14.19 -0.37
CA ASP A 62 10.16 -15.45 -0.12
C ASP A 62 11.66 -15.26 -0.33
N PHE A 63 12.38 -15.29 0.76
CA PHE A 63 13.83 -15.13 0.73
C PHE A 63 14.51 -16.48 0.98
N ASP A 64 14.68 -17.24 -0.03
CA ASP A 64 15.42 -18.48 0.09
C ASP A 64 16.91 -18.25 0.01
#